data_2eb3384a2fbf46d9c752c14c0ed12c98
#
_entry.id   2eb3384a2fbf46d9c752c14c0ed12c98
#
_cell.length_a   1.000
_cell.length_b   1.000
_cell.length_c   1.000
_cell.angle_alpha   90.00
_cell.angle_beta   90.00
_cell.angle_gamma   90.00
#
_symmetry.space_group_name_H-M   'P 1'
#
loop_
_entity.id
_entity.type
_entity.pdbx_description
1 polymer ?
#
loop_
_entity_poly.entity_id
_entity_poly.type
_entity_poly.pdbx_seq_one_letter_code
_entity_poly.pdbx_strand_id
1 'polypeptide(L)'
;MTAEFDYRAVVFDLDGTLVRLAVDWERVTEAVADTLEAHGVAPPADLWSMLEAADRAGVRPAVESTIAAFERDGARQADRLPAAGTIPTRPTGVCSLNCEDACRIALDEHAIDGIATVVGRDTVATEKPDPEPLLETVRRLDADPADTVFVGDSDRDARTAERADVDYLDVSAWLRAYA
;
A
#
# COMPACT_ATOMS: atom_id res chain seq x y z
N MET A 1 13.85 9.73 -27.44
CA MET A 1 13.79 10.78 -26.40
C MET A 1 12.95 10.18 -25.28
N THR A 2 13.58 9.61 -24.26
CA THR A 2 12.92 9.21 -23.02
C THR A 2 12.42 10.49 -22.36
N ALA A 3 11.14 10.57 -22.06
CA ALA A 3 10.60 11.63 -21.24
C ALA A 3 11.24 11.48 -19.87
N GLU A 4 12.28 12.27 -19.60
CA GLU A 4 12.90 12.36 -18.29
C GLU A 4 11.90 13.15 -17.43
N PHE A 5 11.06 12.42 -16.69
CA PHE A 5 10.22 13.05 -15.68
C PHE A 5 11.16 13.59 -14.59
N ASP A 6 11.16 14.90 -14.40
CA ASP A 6 12.09 15.59 -13.48
C ASP A 6 11.58 15.61 -12.04
N TYR A 7 11.05 14.46 -11.57
CA TYR A 7 10.62 14.32 -10.18
C TYR A 7 11.82 14.15 -9.24
N ARG A 8 11.79 14.80 -8.10
CA ARG A 8 12.82 14.69 -7.06
C ARG A 8 12.64 13.46 -6.19
N ALA A 9 11.40 13.01 -6.01
CA ALA A 9 11.05 11.82 -5.24
C ALA A 9 10.05 10.94 -6.00
N VAL A 10 10.06 9.65 -5.68
CA VAL A 10 9.12 8.67 -6.20
C VAL A 10 8.50 7.89 -5.06
N VAL A 11 7.19 7.76 -5.08
CA VAL A 11 6.46 6.87 -4.18
C VAL A 11 5.84 5.75 -5.00
N PHE A 12 5.97 4.51 -4.59
CA PHE A 12 5.31 3.36 -5.20
C PHE A 12 4.19 2.85 -4.31
N ASP A 13 3.09 2.39 -4.90
CA ASP A 13 2.28 1.38 -4.27
C ASP A 13 3.04 0.05 -4.23
N LEU A 14 2.60 -0.89 -3.40
CA LEU A 14 3.28 -2.18 -3.24
C LEU A 14 2.60 -3.29 -4.04
N ASP A 15 1.37 -3.68 -3.61
CA ASP A 15 0.67 -4.86 -4.12
C ASP A 15 0.00 -4.56 -5.47
N GLY A 16 0.40 -5.27 -6.50
CA GLY A 16 0.03 -5.00 -7.90
C GLY A 16 1.01 -4.06 -8.62
N THR A 17 1.95 -3.46 -7.91
CA THR A 17 2.94 -2.52 -8.45
C THR A 17 4.37 -3.07 -8.35
N LEU A 18 4.92 -3.23 -7.16
CA LEU A 18 6.27 -3.78 -6.95
C LEU A 18 6.26 -5.30 -6.77
N VAL A 19 5.26 -5.82 -6.10
CA VAL A 19 5.04 -7.23 -5.85
C VAL A 19 3.56 -7.57 -6.03
N ARG A 20 3.25 -8.87 -6.06
CA ARG A 20 1.89 -9.39 -5.90
C ARG A 20 1.86 -10.27 -4.67
N LEU A 21 1.18 -9.84 -3.62
CA LEU A 21 1.02 -10.61 -2.40
C LEU A 21 0.15 -11.86 -2.66
N ALA A 22 0.55 -12.98 -2.08
CA ALA A 22 -0.22 -14.22 -2.15
C ALA A 22 -1.27 -14.26 -1.02
N VAL A 23 -2.25 -13.34 -1.06
CA VAL A 23 -3.32 -13.25 -0.05
C VAL A 23 -4.61 -13.84 -0.61
N ASP A 24 -5.17 -14.79 0.12
CA ASP A 24 -6.50 -15.35 -0.14
C ASP A 24 -7.55 -14.50 0.60
N TRP A 25 -8.15 -13.55 -0.13
CA TRP A 25 -9.11 -12.60 0.43
C TRP A 25 -10.44 -13.24 0.86
N GLU A 26 -10.81 -14.42 0.35
CA GLU A 26 -11.98 -15.17 0.84
C GLU A 26 -11.70 -15.66 2.26
N ARG A 27 -10.53 -16.24 2.49
CA ARG A 27 -10.10 -16.69 3.83
C ARG A 27 -9.89 -15.53 4.80
N VAL A 28 -9.41 -14.38 4.33
CA VAL A 28 -9.35 -13.16 5.14
C VAL A 28 -10.74 -12.75 5.60
N THR A 29 -11.70 -12.70 4.69
CA THR A 29 -13.07 -12.33 5.00
C THR A 29 -13.71 -13.28 6.03
N GLU A 30 -13.51 -14.58 5.89
CA GLU A 30 -13.98 -15.60 6.86
C GLU A 30 -13.34 -15.37 8.24
N ALA A 31 -12.01 -15.19 8.30
CA ALA A 31 -11.32 -14.99 9.57
C ALA A 31 -11.67 -13.66 10.26
N VAL A 32 -11.96 -12.62 9.49
CA VAL A 32 -12.47 -11.35 10.03
C VAL A 32 -13.89 -11.51 10.57
N ALA A 33 -14.75 -12.27 9.88
CA ALA A 33 -16.09 -12.60 10.38
C ALA A 33 -16.01 -13.33 11.73
N ASP A 34 -15.16 -14.36 11.84
CA ASP A 34 -14.92 -15.09 13.09
C ASP A 34 -14.39 -14.16 14.20
N THR A 35 -13.52 -13.24 13.85
CA THR A 35 -12.99 -12.25 14.81
C THR A 35 -14.08 -11.33 15.34
N LEU A 36 -14.97 -10.83 14.47
CA LEU A 36 -16.11 -10.00 14.86
C LEU A 36 -17.08 -10.78 15.78
N GLU A 37 -17.44 -12.02 15.40
CA GLU A 37 -18.31 -12.88 16.21
C GLU A 37 -17.71 -13.15 17.59
N ALA A 38 -16.42 -13.42 17.70
CA ALA A 38 -15.72 -13.61 18.99
C ALA A 38 -15.81 -12.37 19.90
N HIS A 39 -16.02 -11.19 19.33
CA HIS A 39 -16.22 -9.92 20.04
C HIS A 39 -17.72 -9.53 20.17
N GLY A 40 -18.65 -10.43 19.83
CA GLY A 40 -20.08 -10.19 19.92
C GLY A 40 -20.67 -9.27 18.86
N VAL A 41 -19.96 -9.10 17.74
CA VAL A 41 -20.40 -8.27 16.60
C VAL A 41 -20.85 -9.17 15.47
N ALA A 42 -22.10 -9.01 14.99
CA ALA A 42 -22.60 -9.75 13.85
C ALA A 42 -21.85 -9.27 12.57
N PRO A 43 -21.18 -10.19 11.83
CA PRO A 43 -20.39 -9.80 10.68
C PRO A 43 -21.30 -9.44 9.48
N PRO A 44 -21.07 -8.28 8.82
CA PRO A 44 -21.64 -7.99 7.51
C PRO A 44 -21.11 -8.94 6.42
N ALA A 45 -21.71 -8.87 5.22
CA ALA A 45 -21.40 -9.79 4.14
C ALA A 45 -20.06 -9.56 3.43
N ASP A 46 -19.48 -8.35 3.52
CA ASP A 46 -18.27 -7.98 2.83
C ASP A 46 -17.23 -7.35 3.78
N LEU A 47 -15.95 -7.47 3.41
CA LEU A 47 -14.83 -7.06 4.25
C LEU A 47 -14.85 -5.56 4.60
N TRP A 48 -15.27 -4.69 3.68
CA TRP A 48 -15.31 -3.23 3.94
C TRP A 48 -16.39 -2.90 4.98
N SER A 49 -17.56 -3.48 4.85
CA SER A 49 -18.62 -3.35 5.84
C SER A 49 -18.24 -3.95 7.20
N MET A 50 -17.44 -5.03 7.20
CA MET A 50 -16.88 -5.61 8.43
C MET A 50 -15.91 -4.64 9.13
N LEU A 51 -15.04 -3.95 8.38
CA LEU A 51 -14.14 -2.94 8.92
C LEU A 51 -14.90 -1.78 9.56
N GLU A 52 -15.95 -1.28 8.89
CA GLU A 52 -16.83 -0.26 9.46
C GLU A 52 -17.57 -0.74 10.72
N ALA A 53 -18.01 -1.99 10.75
CA ALA A 53 -18.66 -2.58 11.93
C ALA A 53 -17.65 -2.69 13.09
N ALA A 54 -16.40 -3.05 12.80
CA ALA A 54 -15.32 -3.11 13.76
C ALA A 54 -15.02 -1.73 14.38
N ASP A 55 -15.02 -0.67 13.55
CA ASP A 55 -14.85 0.72 14.01
C ASP A 55 -15.97 1.13 14.96
N ARG A 56 -17.22 0.90 14.56
CA ARG A 56 -18.40 1.24 15.39
C ARG A 56 -18.42 0.50 16.72
N ALA A 57 -17.91 -0.74 16.75
CA ALA A 57 -17.85 -1.58 17.95
C ALA A 57 -16.59 -1.37 18.80
N GLY A 58 -15.60 -0.59 18.33
CA GLY A 58 -14.33 -0.37 19.01
C GLY A 58 -13.41 -1.60 19.00
N VAL A 59 -13.59 -2.54 18.06
CA VAL A 59 -12.81 -3.79 17.93
C VAL A 59 -11.89 -3.77 16.70
N ARG A 60 -11.73 -2.62 16.05
CA ARG A 60 -10.87 -2.45 14.86
C ARG A 60 -9.46 -3.02 15.06
N PRO A 61 -8.77 -2.85 16.21
CA PRO A 61 -7.42 -3.40 16.39
C PRO A 61 -7.36 -4.93 16.27
N ALA A 62 -8.38 -5.64 16.73
CA ALA A 62 -8.45 -7.11 16.61
C ALA A 62 -8.61 -7.55 15.16
N VAL A 63 -9.49 -6.89 14.41
CA VAL A 63 -9.69 -7.14 12.98
C VAL A 63 -8.44 -6.81 12.16
N GLU A 64 -7.81 -5.67 12.43
CA GLU A 64 -6.52 -5.29 11.79
C GLU A 64 -5.42 -6.32 12.04
N SER A 65 -5.33 -6.84 13.27
CA SER A 65 -4.36 -7.89 13.60
C SER A 65 -4.61 -9.17 12.80
N THR A 66 -5.88 -9.54 12.58
CA THR A 66 -6.26 -10.68 11.75
C THR A 66 -5.84 -10.47 10.30
N ILE A 67 -6.19 -9.35 9.70
CA ILE A 67 -5.84 -9.03 8.29
C ILE A 67 -4.31 -9.00 8.12
N ALA A 68 -3.60 -8.31 9.02
CA ALA A 68 -2.15 -8.17 8.97
C ALA A 68 -1.42 -9.53 9.04
N ALA A 69 -1.98 -10.52 9.74
CA ALA A 69 -1.40 -11.88 9.76
C ALA A 69 -1.41 -12.52 8.36
N PHE A 70 -2.53 -12.44 7.63
CA PHE A 70 -2.62 -12.94 6.25
C PHE A 70 -1.75 -12.15 5.29
N GLU A 71 -1.67 -10.83 5.45
CA GLU A 71 -0.81 -9.98 4.62
C GLU A 71 0.67 -10.32 4.80
N ARG A 72 1.14 -10.53 6.05
CA ARG A 72 2.52 -10.96 6.32
C ARG A 72 2.85 -12.33 5.73
N ASP A 73 1.91 -13.27 5.83
CA ASP A 73 2.10 -14.60 5.23
C ASP A 73 2.08 -14.54 3.70
N GLY A 74 1.18 -13.75 3.12
CA GLY A 74 1.13 -13.50 1.69
C GLY A 74 2.37 -12.76 1.16
N ALA A 75 2.95 -11.86 1.97
CA ALA A 75 4.18 -11.14 1.63
C ALA A 75 5.39 -12.07 1.49
N ARG A 76 5.51 -13.09 2.35
CA ARG A 76 6.58 -14.11 2.26
C ARG A 76 6.50 -14.97 1.00
N GLN A 77 5.32 -15.06 0.40
CA GLN A 77 5.03 -15.87 -0.78
C GLN A 77 4.70 -15.00 -2.00
N ALA A 78 4.98 -13.71 -1.93
CA ALA A 78 4.67 -12.76 -3.00
C ALA A 78 5.46 -13.05 -4.28
N ASP A 79 4.92 -12.64 -5.41
CA ASP A 79 5.64 -12.61 -6.68
C ASP A 79 6.25 -11.23 -6.90
N ARG A 80 7.53 -11.19 -7.33
CA ARG A 80 8.19 -9.94 -7.72
C ARG A 80 7.69 -9.46 -9.08
N LEU A 81 7.26 -8.20 -9.17
CA LEU A 81 6.78 -7.59 -10.40
C LEU A 81 7.88 -6.77 -11.12
N PRO A 82 7.72 -6.50 -12.43
CA PRO A 82 8.76 -5.82 -13.21
C PRO A 82 9.19 -4.45 -12.66
N ALA A 83 8.27 -3.66 -12.11
CA ALA A 83 8.58 -2.33 -11.57
C ALA A 83 9.57 -2.36 -10.40
N ALA A 84 9.66 -3.48 -9.67
CA ALA A 84 10.66 -3.67 -8.63
C ALA A 84 12.12 -3.68 -9.17
N GLY A 85 12.32 -3.83 -10.46
CA GLY A 85 13.62 -3.69 -11.14
C GLY A 85 13.96 -2.28 -11.60
N THR A 86 13.07 -1.32 -11.36
CA THR A 86 13.20 0.05 -11.87
C THR A 86 13.24 1.10 -10.76
N ILE A 87 13.61 0.70 -9.53
CA ILE A 87 13.73 1.64 -8.41
C ILE A 87 14.84 2.66 -8.73
N PRO A 88 14.51 3.97 -8.76
CA PRO A 88 15.49 4.98 -9.13
C PRO A 88 16.44 5.29 -7.97
N THR A 89 17.56 5.93 -8.28
CA THR A 89 18.56 6.34 -7.28
C THR A 89 18.18 7.58 -6.46
N ARG A 90 17.02 8.19 -6.74
CA ARG A 90 16.45 9.33 -5.99
C ARG A 90 15.67 8.86 -4.76
N PRO A 91 15.32 9.76 -3.80
CA PRO A 91 14.49 9.41 -2.65
C PRO A 91 13.23 8.67 -3.08
N THR A 92 13.08 7.44 -2.60
CA THR A 92 11.98 6.56 -2.99
C THR A 92 11.31 5.97 -1.76
N GLY A 93 9.97 5.95 -1.75
CA GLY A 93 9.16 5.38 -0.68
C GLY A 93 8.06 4.47 -1.19
N VAL A 94 7.39 3.81 -0.25
CA VAL A 94 6.21 2.97 -0.50
C VAL A 94 5.03 3.50 0.30
N CYS A 95 3.86 3.61 -0.33
CA CYS A 95 2.58 3.94 0.28
C CYS A 95 1.55 2.87 -0.11
N SER A 96 1.15 2.02 0.84
CA SER A 96 0.35 0.82 0.59
C SER A 96 -0.88 0.71 1.49
N LEU A 97 -1.90 -0.03 1.00
CA LEU A 97 -3.04 -0.47 1.82
C LEU A 97 -2.74 -1.72 2.66
N ASN A 98 -1.62 -2.37 2.46
CA ASN A 98 -1.17 -3.45 3.31
C ASN A 98 -0.52 -2.91 4.59
N CYS A 99 -0.49 -3.69 5.66
CA CYS A 99 0.20 -3.27 6.88
C CYS A 99 1.70 -3.06 6.62
N GLU A 100 2.32 -2.16 7.36
CA GLU A 100 3.73 -1.78 7.17
C GLU A 100 4.67 -2.98 7.24
N ASP A 101 4.45 -3.89 8.20
CA ASP A 101 5.25 -5.10 8.34
C ASP A 101 5.21 -5.99 7.09
N ALA A 102 4.02 -6.21 6.49
CA ALA A 102 3.89 -7.00 5.27
C ALA A 102 4.64 -6.34 4.11
N CYS A 103 4.57 -5.01 4.00
CA CYS A 103 5.32 -4.27 3.00
C CYS A 103 6.83 -4.50 3.15
N ARG A 104 7.36 -4.38 4.36
CA ARG A 104 8.79 -4.59 4.63
C ARG A 104 9.22 -6.03 4.36
N ILE A 105 8.41 -7.02 4.78
CA ILE A 105 8.67 -8.44 4.48
C ILE A 105 8.77 -8.67 2.97
N ALA A 106 7.83 -8.14 2.18
CA ALA A 106 7.85 -8.33 0.73
C ALA A 106 9.07 -7.65 0.07
N LEU A 107 9.46 -6.47 0.54
CA LEU A 107 10.66 -5.78 0.03
C LEU A 107 11.93 -6.57 0.33
N ASP A 108 12.06 -7.10 1.55
CA ASP A 108 13.22 -7.88 2.00
C ASP A 108 13.32 -9.23 1.26
N GLU A 109 12.21 -9.99 1.15
CA GLU A 109 12.17 -11.28 0.46
C GLU A 109 12.58 -11.19 -1.02
N HIS A 110 12.30 -10.06 -1.66
CA HIS A 110 12.61 -9.85 -3.07
C HIS A 110 13.85 -8.97 -3.30
N ALA A 111 14.60 -8.65 -2.25
CA ALA A 111 15.78 -7.77 -2.32
C ALA A 111 15.49 -6.49 -3.12
N ILE A 112 14.36 -5.82 -2.80
CA ILE A 112 13.98 -4.54 -3.40
C ILE A 112 14.60 -3.44 -2.57
N ASP A 113 15.82 -3.07 -2.95
CA ASP A 113 16.62 -2.05 -2.29
C ASP A 113 16.26 -0.63 -2.76
N GLY A 114 16.75 0.38 -2.02
CA GLY A 114 16.57 1.79 -2.40
C GLY A 114 15.26 2.41 -1.91
N ILE A 115 14.46 1.69 -1.11
CA ILE A 115 13.25 2.22 -0.47
C ILE A 115 13.63 2.83 0.89
N ALA A 116 13.56 4.16 0.97
CA ALA A 116 13.94 4.90 2.17
C ALA A 116 12.86 4.89 3.26
N THR A 117 11.59 4.79 2.90
CA THR A 117 10.46 4.78 3.83
C THR A 117 9.31 3.93 3.34
N VAL A 118 8.55 3.39 4.28
CA VAL A 118 7.32 2.63 4.03
C VAL A 118 6.21 3.22 4.90
N VAL A 119 5.07 3.49 4.29
CA VAL A 119 3.82 3.86 4.97
C VAL A 119 2.77 2.82 4.57
N GLY A 120 2.38 2.00 5.53
CA GLY A 120 1.33 1.01 5.41
C GLY A 120 -0.01 1.54 5.91
N ARG A 121 -1.06 0.70 5.81
CA ARG A 121 -2.42 1.01 6.29
C ARG A 121 -2.44 1.38 7.77
N ASP A 122 -1.56 0.80 8.58
CA ASP A 122 -1.47 0.93 10.03
C ASP A 122 -0.46 2.00 10.50
N THR A 123 0.19 2.70 9.57
CA THR A 123 1.22 3.71 9.89
C THR A 123 0.63 5.05 10.30
N VAL A 124 -0.49 5.44 9.69
CA VAL A 124 -1.23 6.68 9.99
C VAL A 124 -2.70 6.37 10.27
N ALA A 125 -3.46 7.35 10.75
CA ALA A 125 -4.83 7.15 11.19
C ALA A 125 -5.84 6.93 10.05
N THR A 126 -5.47 7.28 8.83
CA THR A 126 -6.31 7.18 7.63
C THR A 126 -5.67 6.25 6.60
N GLU A 127 -6.45 5.84 5.61
CA GLU A 127 -6.00 4.94 4.54
C GLU A 127 -6.39 5.47 3.17
N LYS A 128 -5.69 5.02 2.12
CA LYS A 128 -6.04 5.37 0.73
C LYS A 128 -7.53 5.07 0.45
N PRO A 129 -8.28 5.98 -0.17
CA PRO A 129 -7.86 7.14 -0.96
C PRO A 129 -7.77 8.46 -0.17
N ASP A 130 -7.65 8.45 1.16
CA ASP A 130 -7.28 9.64 1.91
C ASP A 130 -5.84 10.06 1.54
N PRO A 131 -5.54 11.37 1.40
CA PRO A 131 -4.20 11.82 1.00
C PRO A 131 -3.14 11.64 2.08
N GLU A 132 -3.50 11.54 3.36
CA GLU A 132 -2.56 11.57 4.48
C GLU A 132 -1.47 10.50 4.42
N PRO A 133 -1.75 9.21 4.06
CA PRO A 133 -0.68 8.22 3.93
C PRO A 133 0.38 8.59 2.89
N LEU A 134 -0.03 9.15 1.75
CA LEU A 134 0.88 9.59 0.70
C LEU A 134 1.67 10.84 1.13
N LEU A 135 1.02 11.81 1.74
CA LEU A 135 1.66 13.02 2.27
C LEU A 135 2.65 12.68 3.38
N GLU A 136 2.36 11.70 4.24
CA GLU A 136 3.31 11.21 5.24
C GLU A 136 4.54 10.58 4.57
N THR A 137 4.34 9.79 3.51
CA THR A 137 5.45 9.22 2.74
C THR A 137 6.34 10.31 2.16
N VAL A 138 5.74 11.32 1.54
CA VAL A 138 6.45 12.49 0.95
C VAL A 138 7.24 13.25 2.02
N ARG A 139 6.61 13.50 3.21
CA ARG A 139 7.30 14.15 4.34
C ARG A 139 8.52 13.36 4.83
N ARG A 140 8.41 12.03 4.92
CA ARG A 140 9.54 11.18 5.34
C ARG A 140 10.66 11.12 4.33
N LEU A 141 10.38 11.43 3.07
CA LEU A 141 11.38 11.56 1.99
C LEU A 141 12.03 12.95 1.96
N ASP A 142 11.62 13.88 2.82
CA ASP A 142 12.04 15.30 2.78
C ASP A 142 11.82 15.92 1.39
N ALA A 143 10.67 15.61 0.79
CA ALA A 143 10.29 16.02 -0.57
C ALA A 143 9.07 16.95 -0.56
N ASP A 144 8.82 17.60 -1.70
CA ASP A 144 7.63 18.41 -1.95
C ASP A 144 6.60 17.59 -2.76
N PRO A 145 5.30 17.62 -2.45
CA PRO A 145 4.27 16.99 -3.28
C PRO A 145 4.38 17.35 -4.77
N ALA A 146 4.64 18.62 -5.09
CA ALA A 146 4.76 19.10 -6.47
C ALA A 146 5.97 18.54 -7.23
N ASP A 147 7.00 18.06 -6.52
CA ASP A 147 8.21 17.45 -7.07
C ASP A 147 8.21 15.91 -6.95
N THR A 148 7.06 15.33 -6.58
CA THR A 148 6.91 13.89 -6.33
C THR A 148 5.95 13.25 -7.32
N VAL A 149 6.21 12.01 -7.70
CA VAL A 149 5.27 11.17 -8.45
C VAL A 149 4.87 9.95 -7.63
N PHE A 150 3.58 9.62 -7.65
CA PHE A 150 3.06 8.37 -7.10
C PHE A 150 2.79 7.38 -8.23
N VAL A 151 3.43 6.22 -8.17
CA VAL A 151 3.32 5.13 -9.16
C VAL A 151 2.47 4.02 -8.55
N GLY A 152 1.36 3.70 -9.20
CA GLY A 152 0.42 2.67 -8.73
C GLY A 152 -0.31 1.97 -9.86
N ASP A 153 -1.16 1.01 -9.52
CA ASP A 153 -1.89 0.18 -10.48
C ASP A 153 -3.42 0.35 -10.40
N SER A 154 -3.92 1.19 -9.50
CA SER A 154 -5.35 1.28 -9.21
C SER A 154 -5.92 2.70 -9.28
N ASP A 155 -7.23 2.79 -9.55
CA ASP A 155 -7.99 4.05 -9.45
C ASP A 155 -7.92 4.67 -8.04
N ARG A 156 -7.70 3.85 -7.02
CA ARG A 156 -7.58 4.31 -5.64
C ARG A 156 -6.27 5.08 -5.46
N ASP A 157 -5.18 4.60 -6.05
CA ASP A 157 -3.89 5.29 -6.04
C ASP A 157 -3.98 6.63 -6.78
N ALA A 158 -4.61 6.63 -7.96
CA ALA A 158 -4.83 7.85 -8.71
C ALA A 158 -5.62 8.91 -7.91
N ARG A 159 -6.68 8.48 -7.21
CA ARG A 159 -7.47 9.39 -6.33
C ARG A 159 -6.69 9.85 -5.11
N THR A 160 -5.82 9.01 -4.55
CA THR A 160 -4.95 9.39 -3.44
C THR A 160 -3.97 10.48 -3.87
N ALA A 161 -3.34 10.32 -5.03
CA ALA A 161 -2.42 11.29 -5.61
C ALA A 161 -3.12 12.62 -5.92
N GLU A 162 -4.28 12.58 -6.58
CA GLU A 162 -5.09 13.76 -6.87
C GLU A 162 -5.42 14.57 -5.61
N ARG A 163 -5.82 13.89 -4.53
CA ARG A 163 -6.16 14.54 -3.26
C ARG A 163 -4.94 15.06 -2.50
N ALA A 164 -3.77 14.47 -2.73
CA ALA A 164 -2.51 14.87 -2.14
C ALA A 164 -1.79 15.97 -2.93
N ASP A 165 -2.32 16.37 -4.09
CA ASP A 165 -1.66 17.29 -5.04
C ASP A 165 -0.28 16.74 -5.48
N VAL A 166 -0.22 15.42 -5.69
CA VAL A 166 0.95 14.67 -6.17
C VAL A 166 0.65 14.13 -7.56
N ASP A 167 1.62 14.21 -8.48
CA ASP A 167 1.46 13.61 -9.80
C ASP A 167 1.28 12.09 -9.71
N TYR A 168 0.40 11.53 -10.55
CA TYR A 168 0.17 10.10 -10.64
C TYR A 168 0.66 9.53 -11.96
N LEU A 169 1.28 8.35 -11.89
CA LEU A 169 1.65 7.58 -13.05
C LEU A 169 1.23 6.12 -12.88
N ASP A 170 0.43 5.62 -13.81
CA ASP A 170 0.11 4.19 -13.86
C ASP A 170 1.39 3.36 -14.04
N VAL A 171 1.52 2.24 -13.35
CA VAL A 171 2.72 1.39 -13.36
C VAL A 171 3.11 0.94 -14.76
N SER A 172 2.15 0.74 -15.67
CA SER A 172 2.43 0.39 -17.07
C SER A 172 3.05 1.55 -17.85
N ALA A 173 2.68 2.78 -17.51
CA ALA A 173 3.29 3.98 -18.09
C ALA A 173 4.71 4.19 -17.54
N TRP A 174 4.89 3.95 -16.23
CA TRP A 174 6.20 3.96 -15.59
C TRP A 174 7.16 2.98 -16.29
N LEU A 175 6.75 1.72 -16.47
CA LEU A 175 7.56 0.68 -17.11
C LEU A 175 7.94 1.03 -18.55
N ARG A 176 7.05 1.69 -19.30
CA ARG A 176 7.40 2.15 -20.67
C ARG A 176 8.48 3.23 -20.69
N ALA A 177 8.61 3.99 -19.62
CA ALA A 177 9.58 5.09 -19.53
C ALA A 177 10.93 4.66 -18.94
N TYR A 178 10.94 3.65 -18.05
CA TYR A 178 12.09 3.31 -17.20
C TYR A 178 12.58 1.86 -17.29
N ALA A 179 11.88 0.96 -18.00
CA ALA A 179 12.28 -0.44 -18.17
C ALA A 179 13.13 -0.70 -19.43
#